data_10ff91a17cd89f6cef9ff21b2d9bf003
#
_entry.id   10ff91a17cd89f6cef9ff21b2d9bf003
#
_cell.length_a   1.000
_cell.length_b   1.000
_cell.length_c   1.000
_cell.angle_alpha   90.00
_cell.angle_beta   90.00
_cell.angle_gamma   90.00
#
_symmetry.space_group_name_H-M   'P 1'
#
loop_
_entity.id
_entity.type
_entity.pdbx_description
1 polymer ?
#
loop_
_entity_poly.entity_id
_entity_poly.type
_entity_poly.pdbx_seq_one_letter_code
_entity_poly.pdbx_strand_id
1 'polypeptide(L)'
;ELTGFETEFTKAVCEKLGVEAKFQEIEWDKKEIELNAKTIDAIWNGLTVTEERKENMGFSKSYVRNKQVVVIKADNKDKYTDEASMAGASCAAESGSAGQTAIETSSVLSQNEFVGASAQKDVLLEVKAGTVELGVLDYVMAKASIGEGTDYSDLMIVEGVELAPEEYAIGMRKGDTETIEKINGAIDELVADGTLKALAEKYGLADVYAFDN
;
A
#
# COMPACT_ATOMS: atom_id res chain seq x y z
N GLU A 1 12.99 10.90 -12.48
CA GLU A 1 11.58 11.07 -12.82
C GLU A 1 10.77 9.99 -12.11
N LEU A 2 9.63 10.37 -11.49
CA LEU A 2 8.75 9.40 -10.83
C LEU A 2 8.11 8.50 -11.90
N THR A 3 8.07 7.20 -11.60
CA THR A 3 7.47 6.14 -12.42
C THR A 3 6.60 5.24 -11.54
N GLY A 4 5.83 4.37 -12.14
CA GLY A 4 4.98 3.41 -11.45
C GLY A 4 3.51 3.58 -11.78
N PHE A 5 2.72 2.56 -11.42
CA PHE A 5 1.29 2.52 -11.71
C PHE A 5 0.56 3.79 -11.24
N GLU A 6 0.71 4.14 -9.98
CA GLU A 6 -0.03 5.27 -9.41
C GLU A 6 0.45 6.62 -9.93
N THR A 7 1.73 6.76 -10.28
CA THR A 7 2.26 7.96 -10.94
C THR A 7 1.60 8.16 -12.31
N GLU A 8 1.53 7.12 -13.14
CA GLU A 8 0.90 7.22 -14.46
C GLU A 8 -0.62 7.34 -14.35
N PHE A 9 -1.23 6.66 -13.40
CA PHE A 9 -2.66 6.79 -13.10
C PHE A 9 -3.02 8.22 -12.68
N THR A 10 -2.25 8.82 -11.76
CA THR A 10 -2.42 10.23 -11.35
C THR A 10 -2.34 11.18 -12.54
N LYS A 11 -1.31 11.01 -13.39
CA LYS A 11 -1.14 11.84 -14.61
C LYS A 11 -2.34 11.69 -15.54
N ALA A 12 -2.85 10.47 -15.76
CA ALA A 12 -4.00 10.23 -16.64
C ALA A 12 -5.30 10.86 -16.09
N VAL A 13 -5.55 10.76 -14.78
CA VAL A 13 -6.69 11.44 -14.14
C VAL A 13 -6.56 12.96 -14.25
N CYS A 14 -5.39 13.52 -13.96
CA CYS A 14 -5.15 14.95 -14.07
C CYS A 14 -5.31 15.46 -15.50
N GLU A 15 -4.90 14.70 -16.52
CA GLU A 15 -5.13 15.01 -17.92
C GLU A 15 -6.62 15.08 -18.26
N LYS A 16 -7.43 14.09 -17.82
CA LYS A 16 -8.89 14.11 -17.97
C LYS A 16 -9.53 15.34 -17.32
N LEU A 17 -9.00 15.77 -16.17
CA LEU A 17 -9.50 16.93 -15.43
C LEU A 17 -8.96 18.29 -15.95
N GLY A 18 -7.99 18.28 -16.87
CA GLY A 18 -7.35 19.49 -17.39
C GLY A 18 -6.50 20.22 -16.35
N VAL A 19 -5.91 19.50 -15.39
CA VAL A 19 -5.03 20.03 -14.33
C VAL A 19 -3.65 19.41 -14.38
N GLU A 20 -2.67 20.05 -13.76
CA GLU A 20 -1.29 19.55 -13.66
C GLU A 20 -1.10 18.75 -12.38
N ALA A 21 -0.53 17.53 -12.50
CA ALA A 21 -0.13 16.73 -11.36
C ALA A 21 1.17 17.25 -10.74
N LYS A 22 1.13 17.58 -9.45
CA LYS A 22 2.32 17.90 -8.64
C LYS A 22 2.50 16.84 -7.58
N PHE A 23 3.65 16.19 -7.59
CA PHE A 23 3.95 15.13 -6.62
C PHE A 23 4.74 15.71 -5.45
N GLN A 24 4.26 15.43 -4.24
CA GLN A 24 4.88 15.83 -2.99
C GLN A 24 5.15 14.58 -2.15
N GLU A 25 6.41 14.33 -1.82
CA GLU A 25 6.78 13.29 -0.87
C GLU A 25 6.41 13.73 0.55
N ILE A 26 5.80 12.83 1.32
CA ILE A 26 5.37 13.06 2.70
C ILE A 26 5.82 11.90 3.60
N GLU A 27 5.93 12.15 4.90
CA GLU A 27 6.02 11.10 5.90
C GLU A 27 4.63 10.47 6.07
N TRP A 28 4.54 9.14 5.96
CA TRP A 28 3.25 8.45 5.90
C TRP A 28 2.37 8.62 7.13
N ASP A 29 2.97 8.66 8.31
CA ASP A 29 2.27 8.92 9.57
C ASP A 29 1.67 10.34 9.66
N LYS A 30 2.14 11.29 8.84
CA LYS A 30 1.67 12.68 8.77
C LYS A 30 0.66 12.94 7.66
N LYS A 31 0.28 11.92 6.86
CA LYS A 31 -0.59 12.09 5.68
C LYS A 31 -1.87 12.87 5.92
N GLU A 32 -2.55 12.62 7.05
CA GLU A 32 -3.79 13.33 7.39
C GLU A 32 -3.54 14.77 7.79
N ILE A 33 -2.42 15.04 8.47
CA ILE A 33 -2.00 16.39 8.85
C ILE A 33 -1.73 17.22 7.59
N GLU A 34 -0.96 16.66 6.64
CA GLU A 34 -0.62 17.31 5.37
C GLU A 34 -1.89 17.60 4.54
N LEU A 35 -2.80 16.62 4.47
CA LEU A 35 -4.07 16.77 3.76
C LEU A 35 -4.94 17.89 4.36
N ASN A 36 -5.08 17.91 5.69
CA ASN A 36 -5.88 18.90 6.41
C ASN A 36 -5.24 20.28 6.40
N ALA A 37 -3.90 20.37 6.43
CA ALA A 37 -3.15 21.61 6.29
C ALA A 37 -3.19 22.20 4.86
N LYS A 38 -3.72 21.44 3.88
CA LYS A 38 -3.77 21.80 2.46
C LYS A 38 -2.40 21.95 1.81
N THR A 39 -1.38 21.28 2.32
CA THR A 39 -0.07 21.15 1.69
C THR A 39 -0.11 20.17 0.52
N ILE A 40 -1.06 19.21 0.61
CA ILE A 40 -1.45 18.31 -0.48
C ILE A 40 -2.97 18.32 -0.67
N ASP A 41 -3.45 17.98 -1.87
CA ASP A 41 -4.88 17.91 -2.20
C ASP A 41 -5.43 16.49 -2.14
N ALA A 42 -4.56 15.50 -2.32
CA ALA A 42 -4.91 14.08 -2.27
C ALA A 42 -3.74 13.26 -1.72
N ILE A 43 -4.08 12.15 -1.05
CA ILE A 43 -3.15 11.09 -0.68
C ILE A 43 -3.34 9.99 -1.72
N TRP A 44 -2.30 9.75 -2.52
CA TRP A 44 -2.40 8.86 -3.68
C TRP A 44 -1.13 8.05 -3.85
N ASN A 45 -1.00 7.03 -3.05
CA ASN A 45 0.06 6.01 -3.16
C ASN A 45 -0.22 4.85 -2.20
N GLY A 46 -1.02 3.87 -2.65
CA GLY A 46 -1.33 2.69 -1.84
C GLY A 46 -2.09 3.01 -0.55
N LEU A 47 -3.00 3.99 -0.58
CA LEU A 47 -3.79 4.32 0.60
C LEU A 47 -4.89 3.30 0.83
N THR A 48 -4.71 2.47 1.84
CA THR A 48 -5.71 1.50 2.30
C THR A 48 -6.95 2.21 2.85
N VAL A 49 -8.12 1.80 2.38
CA VAL A 49 -9.42 2.22 2.90
C VAL A 49 -9.69 1.51 4.22
N THR A 50 -9.83 2.25 5.32
CA THR A 50 -10.23 1.73 6.62
C THR A 50 -11.42 2.51 7.18
N GLU A 51 -12.20 1.91 8.07
CA GLU A 51 -13.33 2.61 8.71
C GLU A 51 -12.85 3.83 9.50
N GLU A 52 -11.73 3.71 10.21
CA GLU A 52 -11.12 4.83 10.94
C GLU A 52 -10.77 5.99 10.00
N ARG A 53 -10.12 5.70 8.85
CA ARG A 53 -9.77 6.73 7.87
C ARG A 53 -10.99 7.38 7.21
N LYS A 54 -12.10 6.64 7.04
CA LYS A 54 -13.37 7.19 6.55
C LYS A 54 -13.97 8.22 7.51
N GLU A 55 -13.64 8.16 8.79
CA GLU A 55 -14.06 9.18 9.74
C GLU A 55 -13.36 10.53 9.52
N ASN A 56 -12.14 10.51 8.97
CA ASN A 56 -11.27 11.68 8.85
C ASN A 56 -11.11 12.21 7.41
N MET A 57 -11.34 11.38 6.39
CA MET A 57 -11.18 11.74 4.99
C MET A 57 -12.28 11.17 4.09
N GLY A 58 -12.41 11.71 2.90
CA GLY A 58 -13.23 11.16 1.82
C GLY A 58 -12.38 10.31 0.88
N PHE A 59 -13.00 9.35 0.20
CA PHE A 59 -12.32 8.42 -0.68
C PHE A 59 -12.92 8.42 -2.08
N SER A 60 -12.08 8.17 -3.07
CA SER A 60 -12.51 7.78 -4.40
C SER A 60 -13.06 6.36 -4.41
N LYS A 61 -13.48 5.89 -5.58
CA LYS A 61 -13.65 4.46 -5.85
C LYS A 61 -12.33 3.73 -5.62
N SER A 62 -12.41 2.53 -5.07
CA SER A 62 -11.25 1.64 -4.95
C SER A 62 -10.75 1.21 -6.32
N TYR A 63 -9.44 1.22 -6.54
CA TYR A 63 -8.82 0.91 -7.84
C TYR A 63 -7.94 -0.34 -7.83
N VAL A 64 -7.46 -0.77 -6.67
CA VAL A 64 -6.64 -1.99 -6.48
C VAL A 64 -7.13 -2.73 -5.24
N ARG A 65 -7.21 -4.07 -5.33
CA ARG A 65 -7.35 -4.95 -4.17
C ARG A 65 -5.98 -5.28 -3.64
N ASN A 66 -5.82 -5.24 -2.34
CA ASN A 66 -4.56 -5.50 -1.67
C ASN A 66 -4.77 -6.39 -0.44
N LYS A 67 -3.69 -6.72 0.25
CA LYS A 67 -3.66 -7.40 1.54
C LYS A 67 -2.35 -7.11 2.24
N GLN A 68 -2.34 -7.20 3.56
CA GLN A 68 -1.10 -7.19 4.32
C GLN A 68 -0.50 -8.60 4.33
N VAL A 69 0.80 -8.69 4.07
CA VAL A 69 1.54 -9.94 4.03
C VAL A 69 2.76 -9.89 4.94
N VAL A 70 3.26 -11.05 5.31
CA VAL A 70 4.50 -11.19 6.07
C VAL A 70 5.63 -11.55 5.11
N VAL A 71 6.72 -10.80 5.19
CA VAL A 71 7.97 -11.03 4.45
C VAL A 71 9.06 -11.49 5.41
N ILE A 72 9.81 -12.48 5.00
CA ILE A 72 10.91 -13.09 5.76
C ILE A 72 12.13 -13.30 4.87
N LYS A 73 13.29 -13.60 5.46
CA LYS A 73 14.39 -14.20 4.69
C LYS A 73 13.98 -15.58 4.19
N ALA A 74 14.32 -15.90 2.95
CA ALA A 74 14.02 -17.21 2.35
C ALA A 74 14.60 -18.38 3.14
N ASP A 75 15.72 -18.18 3.83
CA ASP A 75 16.34 -19.19 4.71
C ASP A 75 15.47 -19.56 5.93
N ASN A 76 14.52 -18.68 6.29
CA ASN A 76 13.61 -18.89 7.41
C ASN A 76 12.26 -19.55 7.01
N LYS A 77 12.12 -20.01 5.76
CA LYS A 77 10.86 -20.56 5.23
C LYS A 77 10.27 -21.71 6.06
N ASP A 78 11.14 -22.55 6.65
CA ASP A 78 10.71 -23.69 7.48
C ASP A 78 10.47 -23.30 8.94
N LYS A 79 10.90 -22.09 9.35
CA LYS A 79 10.67 -21.54 10.69
C LYS A 79 9.32 -20.84 10.79
N TYR A 80 8.91 -20.10 9.74
CA TYR A 80 7.71 -19.29 9.72
C TYR A 80 6.75 -19.79 8.64
N THR A 81 5.87 -20.70 9.01
CA THR A 81 4.93 -21.37 8.09
C THR A 81 3.48 -20.93 8.27
N ASP A 82 3.17 -20.37 9.43
CA ASP A 82 1.87 -19.83 9.81
C ASP A 82 2.06 -18.71 10.84
N GLU A 83 0.99 -17.98 11.16
CA GLU A 83 1.05 -16.87 12.11
C GLU A 83 1.47 -17.32 13.52
N ALA A 84 1.06 -18.52 13.96
CA ALA A 84 1.40 -19.02 15.29
C ALA A 84 2.92 -19.26 15.42
N SER A 85 3.59 -19.69 14.36
CA SER A 85 5.05 -19.90 14.33
C SER A 85 5.86 -18.60 14.45
N MET A 86 5.21 -17.44 14.27
CA MET A 86 5.82 -16.11 14.34
C MET A 86 5.85 -15.52 15.76
N ALA A 87 5.30 -16.23 16.74
CA ALA A 87 5.27 -15.77 18.14
C ALA A 87 6.69 -15.52 18.67
N GLY A 88 6.93 -14.31 19.20
CA GLY A 88 8.20 -13.88 19.77
C GLY A 88 9.27 -13.44 18.77
N ALA A 89 8.99 -13.47 17.47
CA ALA A 89 9.88 -12.93 16.44
C ALA A 89 9.76 -11.41 16.38
N SER A 90 10.87 -10.69 16.22
CA SER A 90 10.83 -9.24 16.01
C SER A 90 10.16 -8.91 14.67
N CYS A 91 9.32 -7.86 14.63
CA CYS A 91 8.60 -7.46 13.44
C CYS A 91 8.70 -5.96 13.16
N ALA A 92 8.65 -5.60 11.89
CA ALA A 92 8.61 -4.21 11.44
C ALA A 92 7.45 -3.95 10.47
N ALA A 93 6.95 -2.72 10.50
CA ALA A 93 6.06 -2.16 9.48
C ALA A 93 6.33 -0.66 9.37
N GLU A 94 5.87 -0.04 8.27
CA GLU A 94 5.90 1.40 8.13
C GLU A 94 4.99 2.06 9.17
N SER A 95 5.48 3.11 9.83
CA SER A 95 4.73 3.82 10.87
C SER A 95 3.44 4.45 10.31
N GLY A 96 2.31 4.24 10.98
CA GLY A 96 0.99 4.73 10.56
C GLY A 96 0.40 4.01 9.34
N SER A 97 0.97 2.86 8.93
CA SER A 97 0.48 2.04 7.83
C SER A 97 -0.59 1.05 8.28
N ALA A 98 -1.27 0.43 7.29
CA ALA A 98 -2.16 -0.70 7.54
C ALA A 98 -1.37 -1.93 8.03
N GLY A 99 -0.09 -2.06 7.66
CA GLY A 99 0.81 -3.10 8.16
C GLY A 99 1.05 -2.99 9.67
N GLN A 100 1.28 -1.79 10.19
CA GLN A 100 1.36 -1.57 11.63
C GLN A 100 0.05 -1.96 12.32
N THR A 101 -1.09 -1.50 11.80
CA THR A 101 -2.41 -1.86 12.34
C THR A 101 -2.64 -3.38 12.33
N ALA A 102 -2.23 -4.06 11.27
CA ALA A 102 -2.32 -5.51 11.17
C ALA A 102 -1.50 -6.23 12.26
N ILE A 103 -0.29 -5.73 12.56
CA ILE A 103 0.50 -6.24 13.69
C ILE A 103 -0.22 -5.99 15.02
N GLU A 104 -0.68 -4.78 15.27
CA GLU A 104 -1.30 -4.38 16.54
C GLU A 104 -2.62 -5.13 16.83
N THR A 105 -3.35 -5.49 15.77
CA THR A 105 -4.63 -6.22 15.90
C THR A 105 -4.51 -7.73 15.86
N SER A 106 -3.36 -8.26 15.45
CA SER A 106 -3.08 -9.70 15.45
C SER A 106 -2.97 -10.24 16.87
N SER A 107 -3.57 -11.39 17.15
CA SER A 107 -3.47 -12.07 18.44
C SER A 107 -2.05 -12.58 18.76
N VAL A 108 -1.22 -12.79 17.74
CA VAL A 108 0.15 -13.29 17.85
C VAL A 108 1.15 -12.15 17.74
N LEU A 109 1.10 -11.39 16.64
CA LEU A 109 2.12 -10.39 16.33
C LEU A 109 2.09 -9.18 17.27
N SER A 110 0.94 -8.85 17.86
CA SER A 110 0.83 -7.76 18.85
C SER A 110 1.65 -7.97 20.12
N GLN A 111 2.09 -9.20 20.38
CA GLN A 111 2.94 -9.55 21.52
C GLN A 111 4.44 -9.53 21.19
N ASN A 112 4.78 -9.31 19.93
CA ASN A 112 6.15 -9.31 19.44
C ASN A 112 6.83 -7.94 19.64
N GLU A 113 8.16 -7.92 19.62
CA GLU A 113 8.91 -6.67 19.53
C GLU A 113 8.62 -5.99 18.19
N PHE A 114 8.15 -4.75 18.22
CA PHE A 114 7.80 -3.96 17.03
C PHE A 114 8.81 -2.85 16.75
N VAL A 115 9.21 -2.72 15.49
CA VAL A 115 10.07 -1.65 14.98
C VAL A 115 9.31 -0.88 13.91
N GLY A 116 9.07 0.41 14.13
CA GLY A 116 8.47 1.31 13.14
C GLY A 116 9.51 1.76 12.11
N ALA A 117 9.21 1.56 10.83
CA ALA A 117 10.04 2.04 9.72
C ALA A 117 9.46 3.34 9.12
N SER A 118 10.30 4.11 8.42
CA SER A 118 9.87 5.36 7.77
C SER A 118 9.13 5.13 6.45
N ALA A 119 9.39 4.00 5.79
CA ALA A 119 8.76 3.58 4.54
C ALA A 119 8.75 2.05 4.42
N GLN A 120 7.85 1.50 3.60
CA GLN A 120 7.79 0.05 3.36
C GLN A 120 9.11 -0.52 2.79
N LYS A 121 9.83 0.25 1.96
CA LYS A 121 11.15 -0.16 1.47
C LYS A 121 12.17 -0.36 2.61
N ASP A 122 12.06 0.43 3.68
CA ASP A 122 12.94 0.32 4.82
C ASP A 122 12.63 -0.95 5.62
N VAL A 123 11.35 -1.38 5.68
CA VAL A 123 10.96 -2.68 6.24
C VAL A 123 11.67 -3.82 5.53
N LEU A 124 11.72 -3.80 4.19
CA LEU A 124 12.45 -4.81 3.41
C LEU A 124 13.95 -4.80 3.70
N LEU A 125 14.54 -3.61 3.89
CA LEU A 125 15.95 -3.47 4.27
C LEU A 125 16.24 -4.05 5.66
N GLU A 126 15.37 -3.80 6.64
CA GLU A 126 15.48 -4.33 8.01
C GLU A 126 15.42 -5.86 8.03
N VAL A 127 14.47 -6.46 7.28
CA VAL A 127 14.39 -7.92 7.14
C VAL A 127 15.63 -8.48 6.46
N LYS A 128 16.08 -7.84 5.37
CA LYS A 128 17.27 -8.26 4.63
C LYS A 128 18.53 -8.17 5.49
N ALA A 129 18.69 -7.11 6.25
CA ALA A 129 19.80 -6.94 7.19
C ALA A 129 19.74 -7.95 8.35
N GLY A 130 18.55 -8.44 8.70
CA GLY A 130 18.30 -9.33 9.83
C GLY A 130 18.20 -8.59 11.16
N THR A 131 17.93 -7.29 11.13
CA THR A 131 17.62 -6.48 12.32
C THR A 131 16.24 -6.80 12.88
N VAL A 132 15.31 -7.22 11.99
CA VAL A 132 14.05 -7.83 12.35
C VAL A 132 13.87 -9.15 11.59
N GLU A 133 13.05 -10.04 12.13
CA GLU A 133 12.80 -11.35 11.54
C GLU A 133 11.63 -11.32 10.55
N LEU A 134 10.62 -10.48 10.80
CA LEU A 134 9.39 -10.36 10.03
C LEU A 134 9.19 -8.92 9.55
N GLY A 135 8.82 -8.75 8.29
CA GLY A 135 8.33 -7.49 7.75
C GLY A 135 6.86 -7.62 7.39
N VAL A 136 6.02 -6.69 7.85
CA VAL A 136 4.60 -6.63 7.47
C VAL A 136 4.39 -5.43 6.57
N LEU A 137 3.93 -5.68 5.35
CA LEU A 137 3.75 -4.66 4.32
C LEU A 137 2.72 -5.08 3.27
N ASP A 138 2.41 -4.16 2.38
CA ASP A 138 1.47 -4.36 1.30
C ASP A 138 1.93 -5.47 0.33
N TYR A 139 1.02 -6.38 -0.01
CA TYR A 139 1.28 -7.42 -1.00
C TYR A 139 1.73 -6.84 -2.34
N VAL A 140 1.11 -5.75 -2.79
CA VAL A 140 1.48 -5.06 -4.04
C VAL A 140 2.94 -4.60 -4.00
N MET A 141 3.38 -4.00 -2.89
CA MET A 141 4.77 -3.57 -2.70
C MET A 141 5.73 -4.77 -2.61
N ALA A 142 5.38 -5.77 -1.82
CA ALA A 142 6.19 -6.99 -1.67
C ALA A 142 6.36 -7.71 -3.02
N LYS A 143 5.27 -7.91 -3.77
CA LYS A 143 5.28 -8.55 -5.08
C LYS A 143 6.14 -7.80 -6.11
N ALA A 144 6.11 -6.47 -6.09
CA ALA A 144 6.91 -5.65 -6.99
C ALA A 144 8.42 -5.62 -6.64
N SER A 145 8.75 -5.86 -5.36
CA SER A 145 10.11 -5.68 -4.85
C SER A 145 10.89 -6.99 -4.72
N ILE A 146 10.19 -8.10 -4.42
CA ILE A 146 10.78 -9.41 -4.13
C ILE A 146 10.73 -10.29 -5.38
N GLY A 147 11.85 -10.89 -5.73
CA GLY A 147 11.92 -11.82 -6.85
C GLY A 147 13.32 -11.95 -7.43
N GLU A 148 13.46 -12.88 -8.36
CA GLU A 148 14.72 -13.11 -9.05
C GLU A 148 15.17 -11.85 -9.82
N GLY A 149 16.43 -11.46 -9.65
CA GLY A 149 17.01 -10.27 -10.28
C GLY A 149 16.73 -8.95 -9.56
N THR A 150 16.01 -8.96 -8.45
CA THR A 150 15.83 -7.79 -7.58
C THR A 150 16.85 -7.75 -6.45
N ASP A 151 16.97 -6.59 -5.79
CA ASP A 151 17.80 -6.44 -4.60
C ASP A 151 17.32 -7.25 -3.40
N TYR A 152 16.07 -7.76 -3.45
CA TYR A 152 15.42 -8.54 -2.38
C TYR A 152 15.13 -10.00 -2.80
N SER A 153 15.96 -10.56 -3.68
CA SER A 153 15.83 -11.95 -4.15
C SER A 153 16.07 -13.01 -3.05
N ASP A 154 16.64 -12.60 -1.93
CA ASP A 154 16.87 -13.39 -0.71
C ASP A 154 15.70 -13.32 0.30
N LEU A 155 14.66 -12.53 -0.02
CA LEU A 155 13.43 -12.45 0.76
C LEU A 155 12.29 -13.24 0.10
N MET A 156 11.27 -13.54 0.88
CA MET A 156 10.05 -14.18 0.39
C MET A 156 8.81 -13.74 1.19
N ILE A 157 7.66 -13.80 0.54
CA ILE A 157 6.36 -13.68 1.19
C ILE A 157 6.00 -15.04 1.81
N VAL A 158 5.55 -15.04 3.05
CA VAL A 158 5.05 -16.28 3.69
C VAL A 158 3.70 -16.64 3.08
N GLU A 159 3.66 -17.78 2.39
CA GLU A 159 2.43 -18.25 1.77
C GLU A 159 1.38 -18.69 2.82
N GLY A 160 0.12 -18.38 2.55
CA GLY A 160 -0.99 -18.77 3.42
C GLY A 160 -1.18 -17.90 4.67
N VAL A 161 -0.32 -16.90 4.89
CA VAL A 161 -0.50 -15.88 5.94
C VAL A 161 -0.96 -14.58 5.30
N GLU A 162 -2.24 -14.27 5.43
CA GLU A 162 -2.88 -13.03 4.98
C GLU A 162 -3.47 -12.32 6.19
N LEU A 163 -2.89 -11.17 6.57
CA LEU A 163 -3.26 -10.51 7.81
C LEU A 163 -4.51 -9.64 7.69
N ALA A 164 -4.68 -8.95 6.57
CA ALA A 164 -5.82 -8.08 6.32
C ALA A 164 -6.07 -7.95 4.81
N PRO A 165 -7.20 -8.43 4.27
CA PRO A 165 -7.63 -8.04 2.94
C PRO A 165 -8.07 -6.57 2.95
N GLU A 166 -7.72 -5.82 1.92
CA GLU A 166 -7.96 -4.39 1.84
C GLU A 166 -8.09 -3.89 0.40
N GLU A 167 -8.44 -2.63 0.26
CA GLU A 167 -8.53 -1.96 -1.03
C GLU A 167 -7.81 -0.61 -0.98
N TYR A 168 -7.19 -0.21 -2.09
CA TYR A 168 -6.62 1.12 -2.26
C TYR A 168 -7.62 2.07 -2.89
N ALA A 169 -7.68 3.27 -2.35
CA ALA A 169 -8.40 4.40 -2.94
C ALA A 169 -7.61 5.71 -2.75
N ILE A 170 -8.03 6.74 -3.45
CA ILE A 170 -7.45 8.08 -3.31
C ILE A 170 -8.13 8.76 -2.13
N GLY A 171 -7.32 9.22 -1.15
CA GLY A 171 -7.82 9.97 0.00
C GLY A 171 -7.87 11.47 -0.28
N MET A 172 -8.96 12.12 0.04
CA MET A 172 -9.18 13.56 -0.09
C MET A 172 -9.75 14.12 1.21
N ARG A 173 -9.75 15.44 1.36
CA ARG A 173 -10.33 16.08 2.54
C ARG A 173 -11.79 15.67 2.74
N LYS A 174 -12.16 15.40 3.99
CA LYS A 174 -13.54 15.03 4.33
C LYS A 174 -14.50 16.15 3.93
N GLY A 175 -15.56 15.76 3.20
CA GLY A 175 -16.58 16.71 2.72
C GLY A 175 -16.25 17.43 1.41
N ASP A 176 -15.08 17.18 0.82
CA ASP A 176 -14.74 17.67 -0.53
C ASP A 176 -15.39 16.79 -1.61
N THR A 177 -16.71 16.76 -1.60
CA THR A 177 -17.52 15.93 -2.51
C THR A 177 -17.30 16.30 -3.97
N GLU A 178 -17.07 17.58 -4.27
CA GLU A 178 -16.84 18.04 -5.64
C GLU A 178 -15.57 17.44 -6.23
N THR A 179 -14.47 17.47 -5.49
CA THR A 179 -13.20 16.86 -5.94
C THR A 179 -13.32 15.35 -6.07
N ILE A 180 -13.99 14.69 -5.11
CA ILE A 180 -14.21 13.23 -5.14
C ILE A 180 -15.04 12.83 -6.38
N GLU A 181 -16.12 13.55 -6.69
CA GLU A 181 -16.96 13.28 -7.86
C GLU A 181 -16.21 13.49 -9.17
N LYS A 182 -15.40 14.53 -9.28
CA LYS A 182 -14.56 14.81 -10.46
C LYS A 182 -13.53 13.70 -10.68
N ILE A 183 -12.82 13.29 -9.63
CA ILE A 183 -11.84 12.21 -9.70
C ILE A 183 -12.53 10.88 -10.05
N ASN A 184 -13.66 10.56 -9.42
CA ASN A 184 -14.43 9.35 -9.75
C ASN A 184 -14.92 9.34 -11.20
N GLY A 185 -15.36 10.49 -11.73
CA GLY A 185 -15.73 10.64 -13.14
C GLY A 185 -14.57 10.37 -14.08
N ALA A 186 -13.39 10.91 -13.79
CA ALA A 186 -12.19 10.66 -14.57
C ALA A 186 -11.75 9.18 -14.49
N ILE A 187 -11.87 8.55 -13.31
CA ILE A 187 -11.62 7.10 -13.14
C ILE A 187 -12.57 6.30 -14.02
N ASP A 188 -13.87 6.62 -14.02
CA ASP A 188 -14.86 5.93 -14.84
C ASP A 188 -14.55 6.02 -16.35
N GLU A 189 -14.09 7.18 -16.82
CA GLU A 189 -13.64 7.36 -18.19
C GLU A 189 -12.41 6.49 -18.52
N LEU A 190 -11.40 6.46 -17.63
CA LEU A 190 -10.18 5.66 -17.81
C LEU A 190 -10.45 4.15 -17.73
N VAL A 191 -11.46 3.72 -16.97
CA VAL A 191 -11.93 2.34 -16.95
C VAL A 191 -12.65 2.01 -18.27
N ALA A 192 -13.55 2.88 -18.71
CA ALA A 192 -14.36 2.67 -19.90
C ALA A 192 -13.53 2.63 -21.20
N ASP A 193 -12.48 3.46 -21.30
CA ASP A 193 -11.57 3.49 -22.46
C ASP A 193 -10.44 2.46 -22.37
N GLY A 194 -10.33 1.70 -21.27
CA GLY A 194 -9.34 0.65 -21.07
C GLY A 194 -7.97 1.14 -20.62
N THR A 195 -7.75 2.44 -20.47
CA THR A 195 -6.46 3.01 -20.08
C THR A 195 -6.02 2.49 -18.72
N LEU A 196 -6.90 2.50 -17.72
CA LEU A 196 -6.54 2.08 -16.37
C LEU A 196 -6.20 0.58 -16.31
N LYS A 197 -6.93 -0.26 -17.06
CA LYS A 197 -6.62 -1.69 -17.18
C LYS A 197 -5.25 -1.92 -17.81
N ALA A 198 -4.95 -1.23 -18.91
CA ALA A 198 -3.65 -1.32 -19.58
C ALA A 198 -2.48 -0.90 -18.66
N LEU A 199 -2.69 0.12 -17.81
CA LEU A 199 -1.71 0.51 -16.78
C LEU A 199 -1.54 -0.60 -15.73
N ALA A 200 -2.62 -1.20 -15.23
CA ALA A 200 -2.55 -2.31 -14.29
C ALA A 200 -1.78 -3.50 -14.87
N GLU A 201 -2.05 -3.87 -16.11
CA GLU A 201 -1.32 -4.93 -16.84
C GLU A 201 0.17 -4.59 -17.01
N LYS A 202 0.49 -3.35 -17.41
CA LYS A 202 1.87 -2.85 -17.59
C LYS A 202 2.71 -3.01 -16.32
N TYR A 203 2.09 -2.78 -15.15
CA TYR A 203 2.77 -2.85 -13.85
C TYR A 203 2.54 -4.17 -13.10
N GLY A 204 2.00 -5.20 -13.77
CA GLY A 204 1.80 -6.53 -13.16
C GLY A 204 0.72 -6.58 -12.09
N LEU A 205 -0.25 -5.66 -12.12
CA LEU A 205 -1.34 -5.53 -11.15
C LEU A 205 -2.69 -6.04 -11.69
N ALA A 206 -2.69 -6.78 -12.80
CA ALA A 206 -3.93 -7.27 -13.42
C ALA A 206 -4.74 -8.16 -12.47
N ASP A 207 -4.09 -8.98 -11.64
CA ASP A 207 -4.72 -9.89 -10.68
C ASP A 207 -5.36 -9.18 -9.47
N VAL A 208 -4.97 -7.93 -9.22
CA VAL A 208 -5.48 -7.11 -8.12
C VAL A 208 -6.27 -5.88 -8.59
N TYR A 209 -6.49 -5.75 -9.89
CA TYR A 209 -7.29 -4.68 -10.48
C TYR A 209 -8.74 -4.73 -9.98
N ALA A 210 -9.28 -3.62 -9.46
CA ALA A 210 -10.55 -3.63 -8.74
C ALA A 210 -11.79 -3.59 -9.64
N PHE A 211 -11.66 -3.21 -10.92
CA PHE A 211 -12.80 -3.02 -11.85
C PHE A 211 -13.06 -4.21 -12.77
N ASP A 212 -12.28 -5.28 -12.71
CA ASP A 212 -12.63 -6.54 -13.36
C ASP A 212 -13.66 -7.28 -12.50
N ASN A 213 -14.86 -7.52 -13.07
CA ASN A 213 -15.93 -8.33 -12.48
C ASN A 213 -15.68 -9.82 -12.69
#